data_0ccea7edcba7a4f84566dfb35313cb24
#
_entry.id   0ccea7edcba7a4f84566dfb35313cb24
#
_cell.length_a   1.000
_cell.length_b   1.000
_cell.length_c   1.000
_cell.angle_alpha   90.00
_cell.angle_beta   90.00
_cell.angle_gamma   90.00
#
_symmetry.space_group_name_H-M   'P 1'
#
loop_
_entity.id
_entity.type
_entity.pdbx_description
1 polymer ?
#
loop_
_entity_poly.entity_id
_entity_poly.type
_entity_poly.pdbx_seq_one_letter_code
_entity_poly.pdbx_strand_id
1 'polypeptide(L)'
;MLYMVIEYFNAGAAPEIYRRVRERGRQLPPRLEYVDSWVDLDYFRCFQLMRADDRSLLDVWAKAWGDLIHMEVIPVRTSAEAARHIADQP
;
A
#
# COMPACT_ATOMS: atom_id res chain seq x y z
N MET A 1 0.36 -11.18 7.13
CA MET A 1 1.63 -10.68 6.59
C MET A 1 1.52 -9.21 6.25
N LEU A 2 2.57 -8.46 6.51
CA LEU A 2 2.62 -7.03 6.22
C LEU A 2 3.22 -6.76 4.84
N TYR A 3 2.69 -5.74 4.19
CA TYR A 3 3.20 -5.26 2.91
C TYR A 3 3.30 -3.74 2.95
N MET A 4 4.44 -3.22 2.49
CA MET A 4 4.54 -1.80 2.18
C MET A 4 4.19 -1.63 0.70
N VAL A 5 3.18 -0.83 0.43
CA VAL A 5 2.76 -0.50 -0.93
C VAL A 5 3.22 0.92 -1.23
N ILE A 6 4.02 1.07 -2.28
CA ILE A 6 4.40 2.40 -2.75
C ILE A 6 3.52 2.69 -3.96
N GLU A 7 2.68 3.71 -3.82
CA GLU A 7 1.78 4.15 -4.88
C GLU A 7 2.44 5.32 -5.61
N TYR A 8 2.70 5.14 -6.90
CA TYR A 8 3.23 6.20 -7.76
C TYR A 8 2.05 6.81 -8.53
N PHE A 9 1.77 8.07 -8.27
CA PHE A 9 0.64 8.77 -8.90
C PHE A 9 1.00 9.14 -10.32
N ASN A 10 0.07 8.92 -11.26
CA ASN A 10 0.23 9.45 -12.62
C ASN A 10 0.29 10.98 -12.55
N ALA A 11 0.99 11.59 -13.51
CA ALA A 11 1.18 13.03 -13.54
C ALA A 11 -0.19 13.76 -13.48
N GLY A 12 -0.33 14.66 -12.50
CA GLY A 12 -1.55 15.44 -12.32
C GLY A 12 -2.74 14.67 -11.76
N ALA A 13 -2.57 13.42 -11.33
CA ALA A 13 -3.69 12.58 -10.90
C ALA A 13 -4.13 12.80 -9.45
N ALA A 14 -3.34 13.49 -8.63
CA ALA A 14 -3.64 13.62 -7.19
C ALA A 14 -5.05 14.15 -6.90
N PRO A 15 -5.57 15.21 -7.55
CA PRO A 15 -6.93 15.67 -7.28
C PRO A 15 -7.99 14.60 -7.55
N GLU A 16 -7.85 13.86 -8.63
CA GLU A 16 -8.79 12.78 -8.99
C GLU A 16 -8.71 11.60 -8.02
N ILE A 17 -7.50 11.26 -7.57
CA ILE A 17 -7.28 10.21 -6.58
C ILE A 17 -8.02 10.54 -5.28
N TYR A 18 -7.83 11.75 -4.77
CA TYR A 18 -8.46 12.17 -3.51
C TYR A 18 -9.97 12.32 -3.64
N ARG A 19 -10.46 12.76 -4.81
CA ARG A 19 -11.90 12.79 -5.09
C ARG A 19 -12.49 11.38 -5.02
N ARG A 20 -11.85 10.41 -5.66
CA ARG A 20 -12.32 9.02 -5.67
C ARG A 20 -12.32 8.41 -4.28
N VAL A 21 -11.28 8.68 -3.48
CA VAL A 21 -11.22 8.21 -2.09
C VAL A 21 -12.38 8.80 -1.26
N ARG A 22 -12.70 10.09 -1.45
CA ARG A 22 -13.83 10.70 -0.74
C ARG A 22 -15.16 10.04 -1.12
N GLU A 23 -15.33 9.69 -2.38
CA GLU A 23 -16.60 9.14 -2.89
C GLU A 23 -16.76 7.65 -2.64
N ARG A 24 -15.67 6.89 -2.75
CA ARG A 24 -15.71 5.42 -2.77
C ARG A 24 -14.80 4.75 -1.74
N GLY A 25 -14.05 5.52 -0.96
CA GLY A 25 -13.04 4.98 -0.05
C GLY A 25 -11.86 4.38 -0.80
N ARG A 26 -11.10 3.56 -0.13
CA ARG A 26 -9.89 2.93 -0.70
C ARG A 26 -10.19 1.77 -1.64
N GLN A 27 -11.43 1.32 -1.70
CA GLN A 27 -11.88 0.21 -2.54
C GLN A 27 -11.14 -1.10 -2.23
N LEU A 28 -10.94 -1.37 -0.96
CA LEU A 28 -10.22 -2.58 -0.52
C LEU A 28 -11.10 -3.82 -0.71
N PRO A 29 -10.57 -4.91 -1.31
CA PRO A 29 -11.27 -6.18 -1.29
C PRO A 29 -11.36 -6.72 0.14
N PRO A 30 -12.31 -7.64 0.43
CA PRO A 30 -12.40 -8.25 1.75
C PRO A 30 -11.07 -8.88 2.17
N ARG A 31 -10.72 -8.76 3.46
CA ARG A 31 -9.51 -9.32 4.08
C ARG A 31 -8.19 -8.61 3.70
N LEU A 32 -8.25 -7.54 2.93
CA LEU A 32 -7.12 -6.63 2.77
C LEU A 32 -7.32 -5.48 3.76
N GLU A 33 -6.40 -5.34 4.72
CA GLU A 33 -6.52 -4.36 5.80
C GLU A 33 -5.55 -3.20 5.60
N TYR A 34 -6.09 -2.00 5.75
CA TYR A 34 -5.29 -0.77 5.83
C TYR A 34 -4.75 -0.60 7.24
N VAL A 35 -3.44 -0.36 7.37
CA VAL A 35 -2.81 -0.11 8.68
C VAL A 35 -2.52 1.37 8.85
N ASP A 36 -1.74 1.96 7.94
CA ASP A 36 -1.39 3.37 7.99
C ASP A 36 -0.81 3.82 6.64
N SER A 37 -0.73 5.13 6.42
CA SER A 37 -0.14 5.65 5.18
C SER A 37 0.44 7.04 5.35
N TRP A 38 1.38 7.36 4.44
CA TRP A 38 2.07 8.65 4.39
C TRP A 38 2.18 9.07 2.94
N VAL A 39 1.99 10.36 2.66
CA VAL A 39 2.09 10.91 1.31
C VAL A 39 3.27 11.88 1.29
N ASP A 40 4.10 11.84 0.22
CA ASP A 40 5.19 12.79 0.11
C ASP A 40 4.63 14.21 -0.10
N LEU A 41 5.45 15.22 0.23
CA LEU A 41 4.98 16.61 0.25
C LEU A 41 4.59 17.15 -1.13
N ASP A 42 5.08 16.52 -2.20
CA ASP A 42 4.80 16.94 -3.57
C ASP A 42 3.63 16.19 -4.22
N TYR A 43 3.00 15.27 -3.49
CA TYR A 43 1.86 14.46 -3.95
C TYR A 43 2.19 13.60 -5.17
N PHE A 44 3.39 13.00 -5.18
CA PHE A 44 3.79 12.04 -6.21
C PHE A 44 3.66 10.59 -5.76
N ARG A 45 3.83 10.32 -4.47
CA ARG A 45 3.85 8.97 -3.91
C ARG A 45 3.09 8.88 -2.61
N CYS A 46 2.46 7.74 -2.41
CA CYS A 46 1.91 7.35 -1.10
C CYS A 46 2.60 6.07 -0.64
N PHE A 47 3.02 6.05 0.62
CA PHE A 47 3.61 4.87 1.26
C PHE A 47 2.55 4.30 2.17
N GLN A 48 2.01 3.13 1.86
CA GLN A 48 0.85 2.59 2.54
C GLN A 48 1.16 1.20 3.12
N LEU A 49 0.99 1.05 4.43
CA LEU A 49 1.21 -0.21 5.11
C LEU A 49 -0.11 -0.99 5.14
N MET A 50 -0.06 -2.21 4.62
CA MET A 50 -1.23 -3.07 4.46
C MET A 50 -0.98 -4.42 5.12
N ARG A 51 -2.06 -5.09 5.53
CA ARG A 51 -2.00 -6.45 6.04
C ARG A 51 -2.93 -7.35 5.24
N ALA A 52 -2.42 -8.52 4.84
CA ALA A 52 -3.20 -9.54 4.13
C ALA A 52 -2.55 -10.91 4.33
N ASP A 53 -3.37 -11.96 4.29
CA ASP A 53 -2.87 -13.33 4.31
C ASP A 53 -2.46 -13.79 2.91
N ASP A 54 -3.05 -13.19 1.88
CA ASP A 54 -2.85 -13.57 0.49
C ASP A 54 -2.44 -12.36 -0.33
N ARG A 55 -1.27 -12.41 -0.93
CA ARG A 55 -0.74 -11.33 -1.79
C ARG A 55 -1.66 -11.03 -2.97
N SER A 56 -2.41 -12.00 -3.46
CA SER A 56 -3.31 -11.77 -4.60
C SER A 56 -4.36 -10.68 -4.33
N LEU A 57 -4.69 -10.43 -3.06
CA LEU A 57 -5.60 -9.35 -2.68
C LEU A 57 -5.01 -7.98 -3.03
N LEU A 58 -3.69 -7.83 -2.92
CA LEU A 58 -2.99 -6.60 -3.30
C LEU A 58 -2.99 -6.42 -4.81
N ASP A 59 -2.88 -7.51 -5.57
CA ASP A 59 -2.94 -7.44 -7.03
C ASP A 59 -4.33 -7.02 -7.52
N VAL A 60 -5.38 -7.53 -6.89
CA VAL A 60 -6.77 -7.13 -7.19
C VAL A 60 -6.97 -5.64 -6.90
N TRP A 61 -6.49 -5.19 -5.74
CA TRP A 61 -6.59 -3.79 -5.34
C TRP A 61 -5.81 -2.88 -6.29
N ALA A 62 -4.60 -3.27 -6.67
CA ALA A 62 -3.79 -2.50 -7.61
C ALA A 62 -4.49 -2.29 -8.96
N LYS A 63 -5.22 -3.30 -9.44
CA LYS A 63 -5.99 -3.16 -10.68
C LYS A 63 -7.12 -2.15 -10.57
N ALA A 64 -7.76 -2.05 -9.42
CA ALA A 64 -8.85 -1.10 -9.20
C ALA A 64 -8.36 0.35 -9.33
N TRP A 65 -7.08 0.61 -9.06
CA TRP A 65 -6.47 1.94 -9.12
C TRP A 65 -5.54 2.13 -10.32
N GLY A 66 -5.41 1.13 -11.19
CA GLY A 66 -4.41 1.11 -12.26
C GLY A 66 -4.52 2.22 -13.29
N ASP A 67 -5.66 2.89 -13.38
CA ASP A 67 -5.86 4.04 -14.26
C ASP A 67 -5.18 5.31 -13.74
N LEU A 68 -4.95 5.42 -12.44
CA LEU A 68 -4.39 6.64 -11.81
C LEU A 68 -3.07 6.40 -11.08
N ILE A 69 -2.79 5.17 -10.66
CA ILE A 69 -1.70 4.83 -9.77
C ILE A 69 -0.98 3.58 -10.25
N HIS A 70 0.34 3.61 -10.20
CA HIS A 70 1.16 2.41 -10.31
C HIS A 70 1.61 1.99 -8.91
N MET A 71 1.40 0.73 -8.54
CA MET A 71 1.73 0.23 -7.20
C MET A 71 2.91 -0.71 -7.22
N GLU A 72 3.85 -0.49 -6.30
CA GLU A 72 4.93 -1.42 -5.98
C GLU A 72 4.62 -2.06 -4.64
N VAL A 73 4.61 -3.39 -4.57
CA VAL A 73 4.25 -4.14 -3.36
C VAL A 73 5.48 -4.83 -2.82
N ILE A 74 5.84 -4.53 -1.56
CA ILE A 74 7.04 -5.05 -0.91
C ILE A 74 6.60 -5.76 0.38
N PRO A 75 6.82 -7.08 0.50
CA PRO A 75 6.58 -7.76 1.77
C PRO A 75 7.58 -7.25 2.80
N VAL A 76 7.10 -6.94 4.00
CA VAL A 76 7.91 -6.34 5.05
C VAL A 76 7.63 -7.01 6.40
N ARG A 77 8.52 -6.79 7.35
CA ARG A 77 8.32 -7.10 8.77
C ARG A 77 8.71 -5.88 9.59
N THR A 78 8.26 -5.83 10.83
CA THR A 78 8.67 -4.73 11.71
C THR A 78 10.16 -4.83 12.02
N SER A 79 10.76 -3.71 12.40
CA SER A 79 12.16 -3.71 12.81
C SER A 79 12.39 -4.60 14.03
N ALA A 80 11.41 -4.66 14.94
CA ALA A 80 11.49 -5.54 16.11
C ALA A 80 11.51 -7.02 15.71
N GLU A 81 10.64 -7.42 14.77
CA GLU A 81 10.64 -8.78 14.24
C GLU A 81 11.95 -9.10 13.53
N ALA A 82 12.46 -8.15 12.75
CA ALA A 82 13.73 -8.32 12.03
C ALA A 82 14.88 -8.53 13.00
N ALA A 83 14.94 -7.74 14.07
CA ALA A 83 15.98 -7.87 15.09
C ALA A 83 15.94 -9.25 15.76
N ARG A 84 14.75 -9.73 16.10
CA ARG A 84 14.58 -11.07 16.70
C ARG A 84 15.00 -12.17 15.73
N HIS A 85 14.57 -12.06 14.47
CA HIS A 85 14.90 -13.05 13.45
C HIS A 85 16.41 -13.17 13.24
N ILE A 86 17.12 -12.05 13.18
CA ILE A 86 18.58 -12.04 13.01
C ILE A 86 19.28 -12.59 14.25
N ALA A 87 18.80 -12.25 15.45
CA ALA A 87 19.37 -12.74 16.70
C ALA A 87 19.25 -14.26 16.86
N ASP A 88 18.20 -14.87 16.28
CA ASP A 88 17.95 -16.30 16.33
C ASP A 88 18.71 -17.09 15.25
N GLN A 89 19.45 -16.42 14.37
CA GLN A 89 20.27 -17.08 13.36
C GLN A 89 21.55 -17.61 13.98
N PRO A 90 21.97 -18.85 13.65
CA PRO A 90 23.24 -19.41 14.13
C PRO A 90 24.45 -18.73 13.49
#